data_b8384b9cf085cd8328f724d1f1150e0e
#
_entry.id   b8384b9cf085cd8328f724d1f1150e0e
#
_cell.length_a   1.000
_cell.length_b   1.000
_cell.length_c   1.000
_cell.angle_alpha   90.00
_cell.angle_beta   90.00
_cell.angle_gamma   90.00
#
_symmetry.space_group_name_H-M   'P 1'
#
loop_
_entity.id
_entity.type
_entity.pdbx_description
1 polymer ?
#
loop_
_entity_poly.entity_id
_entity_poly.type
_entity_poly.pdbx_seq_one_letter_code
_entity_poly.pdbx_strand_id
1 'polypeptide(L)'
;NMQFSGSSVKNESISRSLIKGKSLNNFEKELEIEVDRILELLNLSHMKYSYARELSGGQKKLLELGRALIRKPKLLLLDEPLAGVNPKLAEEILDIIKNLSIEGINIIMVEHNINAVMKISERVVVMAEGKIIADGEPEVIRNNENVIEAYLGKVNE
;
A
#
# COMPACT_ATOMS: atom_id res chain seq x y z
N ASN A 1 11.45 3.17 -12.23
CA ASN A 1 10.78 3.95 -11.16
C ASN A 1 11.05 3.37 -9.76
N MET A 2 10.94 2.07 -9.54
CA MET A 2 11.21 1.44 -8.24
C MET A 2 12.69 1.54 -7.84
N GLN A 3 13.62 1.34 -8.77
CA GLN A 3 15.07 1.48 -8.52
C GLN A 3 15.44 2.89 -8.04
N PHE A 4 14.84 3.95 -8.62
CA PHE A 4 15.05 5.33 -8.16
C PHE A 4 14.54 5.56 -6.74
N SER A 5 13.46 4.92 -6.34
CA SER A 5 12.92 5.04 -4.99
C SER A 5 13.82 4.40 -3.92
N GLY A 6 14.54 3.34 -4.29
CA GLY A 6 15.51 2.67 -3.38
C GLY A 6 16.87 3.38 -3.28
N SER A 7 17.32 4.06 -4.36
CA SER A 7 18.63 4.72 -4.37
C SER A 7 18.73 5.98 -3.51
N SER A 8 17.60 6.63 -3.18
CA SER A 8 17.60 7.84 -2.34
C SER A 8 17.96 7.62 -0.87
N VAL A 9 18.08 6.37 -0.42
CA VAL A 9 18.41 6.03 0.98
C VAL A 9 19.91 6.08 1.30
N LYS A 10 20.77 6.19 0.29
CA LYS A 10 22.24 6.19 0.47
C LYS A 10 22.95 7.49 0.04
N ASN A 11 22.29 8.62 0.09
CA ASN A 11 22.90 9.90 -0.27
C ASN A 11 23.77 10.44 0.86
N GLU A 12 24.97 9.87 1.03
CA GLU A 12 26.00 10.50 1.85
C GLU A 12 27.37 10.45 1.16
N SER A 13 27.86 11.64 0.84
CA SER A 13 29.26 11.99 0.60
C SER A 13 29.90 11.61 -0.74
N ILE A 14 30.18 12.63 -1.54
CA ILE A 14 30.93 12.64 -2.81
C ILE A 14 32.34 12.05 -2.68
N SER A 15 32.93 12.05 -1.48
CA SER A 15 34.29 11.53 -1.22
C SER A 15 34.42 10.00 -1.21
N ARG A 16 33.29 9.25 -1.18
CA ARG A 16 33.25 7.78 -1.27
C ARG A 16 33.21 7.23 -2.69
N SER A 17 33.10 8.08 -3.68
CA SER A 17 32.90 7.68 -5.09
C SER A 17 34.08 6.92 -5.72
N LEU A 18 35.27 7.06 -5.20
CA LEU A 18 36.50 6.48 -5.77
C LEU A 18 36.85 5.05 -5.28
N ILE A 19 36.21 4.54 -4.23
CA ILE A 19 36.45 3.20 -3.67
C ILE A 19 35.35 2.18 -4.09
N LYS A 20 34.39 2.55 -4.91
CA LYS A 20 33.05 1.96 -4.95
C LYS A 20 32.67 1.02 -6.09
N GLY A 21 33.54 0.62 -6.97
CA GLY A 21 33.12 -0.27 -8.10
C GLY A 21 32.47 -1.59 -7.64
N LYS A 22 33.05 -2.28 -6.65
CA LYS A 22 32.49 -3.55 -6.14
C LYS A 22 31.29 -3.37 -5.20
N SER A 23 31.28 -2.33 -4.36
CA SER A 23 30.19 -2.07 -3.40
C SER A 23 28.93 -1.55 -4.08
N LEU A 24 29.05 -0.75 -5.14
CA LEU A 24 27.93 -0.29 -5.95
C LEU A 24 27.27 -1.46 -6.71
N ASN A 25 28.09 -2.32 -7.31
CA ASN A 25 27.58 -3.47 -8.08
C ASN A 25 26.80 -4.47 -7.19
N ASN A 26 27.24 -4.68 -5.96
CA ASN A 26 26.51 -5.51 -4.99
C ASN A 26 25.19 -4.86 -4.55
N PHE A 27 25.21 -3.55 -4.28
CA PHE A 27 23.99 -2.81 -3.92
C PHE A 27 22.96 -2.79 -5.05
N GLU A 28 23.40 -2.59 -6.29
CA GLU A 28 22.52 -2.63 -7.47
C GLU A 28 21.86 -4.02 -7.64
N LYS A 29 22.64 -5.10 -7.44
CA LYS A 29 22.12 -6.46 -7.46
C LYS A 29 21.10 -6.72 -6.36
N GLU A 30 21.41 -6.33 -5.12
CA GLU A 30 20.47 -6.46 -3.99
C GLU A 30 19.16 -5.69 -4.25
N LEU A 31 19.28 -4.48 -4.81
CA LEU A 31 18.12 -3.67 -5.16
C LEU A 31 17.31 -4.31 -6.29
N GLU A 32 17.97 -4.89 -7.29
CA GLU A 32 17.29 -5.59 -8.39
C GLU A 32 16.51 -6.81 -7.88
N ILE A 33 17.10 -7.62 -7.00
CA ILE A 33 16.42 -8.75 -6.36
C ILE A 33 15.18 -8.28 -5.60
N GLU A 34 15.29 -7.18 -4.83
CA GLU A 34 14.16 -6.65 -4.08
C GLU A 34 13.07 -6.09 -5.00
N VAL A 35 13.44 -5.43 -6.09
CA VAL A 35 12.50 -4.97 -7.13
C VAL A 35 11.75 -6.16 -7.73
N ASP A 36 12.45 -7.24 -8.07
CA ASP A 36 11.83 -8.44 -8.64
C ASP A 36 10.85 -9.08 -7.67
N ARG A 37 11.23 -9.22 -6.39
CA ARG A 37 10.34 -9.73 -5.33
C ARG A 37 9.06 -8.89 -5.21
N ILE A 38 9.18 -7.57 -5.22
CA ILE A 38 8.01 -6.69 -5.10
C ILE A 38 7.16 -6.73 -6.37
N LEU A 39 7.76 -6.79 -7.56
CA LEU A 39 7.00 -6.93 -8.81
C LEU A 39 6.23 -8.25 -8.85
N GLU A 40 6.80 -9.32 -8.33
CA GLU A 40 6.12 -10.62 -8.20
C GLU A 40 4.95 -10.54 -7.22
N LEU A 41 5.16 -9.96 -6.03
CA LEU A 41 4.10 -9.73 -5.02
C LEU A 41 2.92 -8.95 -5.61
N LEU A 42 3.20 -7.99 -6.50
CA LEU A 42 2.20 -7.12 -7.13
C LEU A 42 1.66 -7.66 -8.46
N ASN A 43 2.01 -8.87 -8.87
CA ASN A 43 1.65 -9.42 -10.19
C ASN A 43 2.09 -8.53 -11.37
N LEU A 44 3.19 -7.79 -11.24
CA LEU A 44 3.70 -6.86 -12.25
C LEU A 44 5.01 -7.31 -12.90
N SER A 45 5.50 -8.54 -12.65
CA SER A 45 6.76 -9.05 -13.21
C SER A 45 6.80 -8.98 -14.75
N HIS A 46 5.67 -9.24 -15.39
CA HIS A 46 5.54 -9.16 -16.86
C HIS A 46 5.69 -7.73 -17.41
N MET A 47 5.56 -6.71 -16.56
CA MET A 47 5.69 -5.29 -16.91
C MET A 47 7.03 -4.68 -16.48
N LYS A 48 8.01 -5.50 -16.02
CA LYS A 48 9.31 -5.03 -15.49
C LYS A 48 10.02 -4.05 -16.43
N TYR A 49 9.98 -4.32 -17.72
CA TYR A 49 10.69 -3.54 -18.75
C TYR A 49 9.77 -2.58 -19.52
N SER A 50 8.49 -2.51 -19.18
CA SER A 50 7.53 -1.61 -19.82
C SER A 50 7.67 -0.18 -19.31
N TYR A 51 7.33 0.79 -20.15
CA TYR A 51 7.24 2.19 -19.71
C TYR A 51 6.02 2.38 -18.81
N ALA A 52 6.12 3.26 -17.80
CA ALA A 52 5.03 3.56 -16.89
C ALA A 52 3.76 4.07 -17.59
N ARG A 53 3.87 4.68 -18.78
CA ARG A 53 2.74 5.11 -19.61
C ARG A 53 1.91 3.94 -20.17
N GLU A 54 2.49 2.77 -20.28
CA GLU A 54 1.86 1.56 -20.85
C GLU A 54 1.03 0.82 -19.80
N LEU A 55 1.21 1.14 -18.51
CA LEU A 55 0.44 0.56 -17.42
C LEU A 55 -0.99 1.09 -17.40
N SER A 56 -1.95 0.21 -17.15
CA SER A 56 -3.32 0.57 -16.84
C SER A 56 -3.41 1.40 -15.54
N GLY A 57 -4.54 2.04 -15.28
CA GLY A 57 -4.76 2.80 -14.04
C GLY A 57 -4.54 1.96 -12.79
N GLY A 58 -5.05 0.72 -12.77
CA GLY A 58 -4.86 -0.20 -11.65
C GLY A 58 -3.40 -0.65 -11.48
N GLN A 59 -2.71 -0.97 -12.56
CA GLN A 59 -1.28 -1.31 -12.51
C GLN A 59 -0.42 -0.13 -12.02
N LYS A 60 -0.80 1.10 -12.33
CA LYS A 60 -0.14 2.30 -11.78
C LYS A 60 -0.30 2.39 -10.27
N LYS A 61 -1.50 2.09 -9.73
CA LYS A 61 -1.72 2.04 -8.27
C LYS A 61 -0.87 0.96 -7.61
N LEU A 62 -0.82 -0.23 -8.17
CA LEU A 62 0.07 -1.29 -7.67
C LEU A 62 1.54 -0.86 -7.72
N LEU A 63 1.98 -0.19 -8.78
CA LEU A 63 3.35 0.32 -8.88
C LEU A 63 3.64 1.39 -7.81
N GLU A 64 2.68 2.25 -7.47
CA GLU A 64 2.81 3.22 -6.36
C GLU A 64 3.00 2.52 -5.02
N LEU A 65 2.22 1.48 -4.74
CA LEU A 65 2.41 0.62 -3.57
C LEU A 65 3.81 0.00 -3.56
N GLY A 66 4.27 -0.56 -4.68
CA GLY A 66 5.61 -1.11 -4.82
C GLY A 66 6.72 -0.09 -4.55
N ARG A 67 6.55 1.16 -4.98
CA ARG A 67 7.49 2.25 -4.70
C ARG A 67 7.58 2.59 -3.20
N ALA A 68 6.51 2.42 -2.46
CA ALA A 68 6.53 2.56 -1.01
C ALA A 68 7.25 1.37 -0.35
N LEU A 69 6.97 0.15 -0.81
CA LEU A 69 7.51 -1.10 -0.25
C LEU A 69 9.02 -1.25 -0.43
N ILE A 70 9.60 -0.76 -1.55
CA ILE A 70 11.04 -0.85 -1.80
C ILE A 70 11.90 -0.19 -0.70
N ARG A 71 11.31 0.70 0.09
CA ARG A 71 11.97 1.37 1.22
C ARG A 71 11.92 0.55 2.51
N LYS A 72 11.32 -0.63 2.50
CA LYS A 72 11.12 -1.52 3.66
C LYS A 72 10.51 -0.76 4.86
N PRO A 73 9.33 -0.16 4.67
CA PRO A 73 8.70 0.65 5.71
C PRO A 73 8.25 -0.24 6.88
N LYS A 74 8.31 0.32 8.10
CA LYS A 74 7.70 -0.30 9.30
C LYS A 74 6.22 0.07 9.44
N LEU A 75 5.82 1.17 8.81
CA LEU A 75 4.46 1.69 8.79
C LEU A 75 4.13 2.14 7.36
N LEU A 76 3.01 1.70 6.84
CA LEU A 76 2.47 2.07 5.54
C LEU A 76 1.17 2.84 5.73
N LEU A 77 1.08 4.02 5.14
CA LEU A 77 -0.13 4.85 5.13
C LEU A 77 -0.73 4.78 3.74
N LEU A 78 -1.98 4.33 3.65
CA LEU A 78 -2.72 4.17 2.41
C LEU A 78 -3.96 5.07 2.43
N ASP A 79 -4.04 5.96 1.47
CA ASP A 79 -5.18 6.87 1.29
C ASP A 79 -5.98 6.43 0.06
N GLU A 80 -7.20 5.94 0.29
CA GLU A 80 -8.13 5.40 -0.70
C GLU A 80 -7.46 4.46 -1.73
N PRO A 81 -6.76 3.38 -1.31
CA PRO A 81 -6.06 2.51 -2.24
C PRO A 81 -6.99 1.81 -3.23
N LEU A 82 -8.28 1.70 -2.92
CA LEU A 82 -9.29 1.03 -3.76
C LEU A 82 -10.03 2.00 -4.70
N ALA A 83 -9.80 3.32 -4.61
CA ALA A 83 -10.53 4.28 -5.44
C ALA A 83 -10.23 4.10 -6.93
N GLY A 84 -11.28 3.99 -7.76
CA GLY A 84 -11.17 3.92 -9.22
C GLY A 84 -10.61 2.59 -9.77
N VAL A 85 -10.53 1.53 -8.96
CA VAL A 85 -10.17 0.18 -9.43
C VAL A 85 -11.43 -0.67 -9.61
N ASN A 86 -11.35 -1.66 -10.50
CA ASN A 86 -12.44 -2.63 -10.63
C ASN A 86 -12.49 -3.59 -9.43
N PRO A 87 -13.62 -4.26 -9.16
CA PRO A 87 -13.79 -5.14 -7.99
C PRO A 87 -12.73 -6.24 -7.87
N LYS A 88 -12.32 -6.85 -8.98
CA LYS A 88 -11.31 -7.91 -8.98
C LYS A 88 -9.95 -7.38 -8.49
N LEU A 89 -9.52 -6.24 -9.01
CA LEU A 89 -8.26 -5.62 -8.57
C LEU A 89 -8.35 -5.12 -7.14
N ALA A 90 -9.51 -4.65 -6.68
CA ALA A 90 -9.72 -4.27 -5.29
C ALA A 90 -9.48 -5.44 -4.34
N GLU A 91 -10.00 -6.64 -4.65
CA GLU A 91 -9.72 -7.86 -3.89
C GLU A 91 -8.23 -8.21 -3.90
N GLU A 92 -7.57 -8.15 -5.04
CA GLU A 92 -6.11 -8.39 -5.15
C GLU A 92 -5.31 -7.41 -4.26
N ILE A 93 -5.66 -6.12 -4.25
CA ILE A 93 -5.04 -5.11 -3.39
C ILE A 93 -5.26 -5.42 -1.91
N LEU A 94 -6.48 -5.81 -1.53
CA LEU A 94 -6.79 -6.17 -0.14
C LEU A 94 -5.99 -7.39 0.32
N ASP A 95 -5.85 -8.40 -0.52
CA ASP A 95 -5.05 -9.59 -0.22
C ASP A 95 -3.57 -9.25 -0.06
N ILE A 96 -3.03 -8.37 -0.90
CA ILE A 96 -1.66 -7.85 -0.77
C ILE A 96 -1.49 -7.11 0.56
N ILE A 97 -2.40 -6.19 0.90
CA ILE A 97 -2.36 -5.42 2.15
C ILE A 97 -2.38 -6.37 3.35
N LYS A 98 -3.25 -7.37 3.34
CA LYS A 98 -3.34 -8.37 4.40
C LYS A 98 -2.04 -9.16 4.56
N ASN A 99 -1.44 -9.61 3.47
CA ASN A 99 -0.18 -10.34 3.49
C ASN A 99 0.97 -9.46 4.05
N LEU A 100 1.04 -8.19 3.66
CA LEU A 100 2.02 -7.25 4.20
C LEU A 100 1.87 -7.04 5.71
N SER A 101 0.64 -7.02 6.24
CA SER A 101 0.40 -6.97 7.68
C SER A 101 0.89 -8.23 8.38
N ILE A 102 0.65 -9.41 7.81
CA ILE A 102 1.15 -10.69 8.33
C ILE A 102 2.70 -10.74 8.32
N GLU A 103 3.34 -10.12 7.33
CA GLU A 103 4.80 -9.95 7.27
C GLU A 103 5.35 -8.93 8.28
N GLY A 104 4.50 -8.30 9.09
CA GLY A 104 4.88 -7.40 10.18
C GLY A 104 4.96 -5.92 9.79
N ILE A 105 4.41 -5.51 8.66
CA ILE A 105 4.26 -4.11 8.30
C ILE A 105 2.99 -3.57 8.97
N ASN A 106 3.10 -2.54 9.81
CA ASN A 106 1.93 -1.85 10.33
C ASN A 106 1.26 -1.05 9.22
N ILE A 107 -0.07 -1.12 9.12
CA ILE A 107 -0.81 -0.45 8.05
C ILE A 107 -1.90 0.42 8.63
N ILE A 108 -1.96 1.67 8.21
CA ILE A 108 -3.11 2.56 8.42
C ILE A 108 -3.70 2.84 7.05
N MET A 109 -4.98 2.51 6.89
CA MET A 109 -5.71 2.70 5.63
C MET A 109 -6.90 3.61 5.86
N VAL A 110 -7.05 4.63 5.03
CA VAL A 110 -8.26 5.45 4.95
C VAL A 110 -9.07 4.95 3.74
N GLU A 111 -10.30 4.57 3.98
CA GLU A 111 -11.22 4.06 2.95
C GLU A 111 -12.67 4.40 3.27
N HIS A 112 -13.44 4.59 2.23
CA HIS A 112 -14.90 4.77 2.33
C HIS A 112 -15.68 3.49 1.97
N ASN A 113 -15.02 2.45 1.48
CA ASN A 113 -15.60 1.14 1.24
C ASN A 113 -15.64 0.35 2.56
N ILE A 114 -16.75 0.47 3.29
CA ILE A 114 -16.96 -0.15 4.60
C ILE A 114 -16.71 -1.67 4.56
N ASN A 115 -17.18 -2.36 3.52
CA ASN A 115 -17.01 -3.81 3.40
C ASN A 115 -15.54 -4.19 3.29
N ALA A 116 -14.74 -3.43 2.54
CA ALA A 116 -13.30 -3.64 2.43
C ALA A 116 -12.60 -3.44 3.77
N VAL A 117 -12.93 -2.33 4.47
CA VAL A 117 -12.37 -2.04 5.80
C VAL A 117 -12.68 -3.15 6.79
N MET A 118 -13.96 -3.57 6.89
CA MET A 118 -14.39 -4.62 7.82
C MET A 118 -13.76 -5.99 7.52
N LYS A 119 -13.36 -6.24 6.27
CA LYS A 119 -12.78 -7.52 5.85
C LYS A 119 -11.35 -7.72 6.32
N ILE A 120 -10.54 -6.66 6.38
CA ILE A 120 -9.08 -6.78 6.58
C ILE A 120 -8.55 -6.09 7.82
N SER A 121 -9.31 -5.19 8.44
CA SER A 121 -8.84 -4.39 9.57
C SER A 121 -8.98 -5.15 10.89
N GLU A 122 -7.99 -5.00 11.78
CA GLU A 122 -8.06 -5.47 13.17
C GLU A 122 -8.73 -4.43 14.07
N ARG A 123 -8.60 -3.14 13.73
CA ARG A 123 -9.20 -2.01 14.43
C ARG A 123 -9.72 -1.00 13.43
N VAL A 124 -10.90 -0.48 13.67
CA VAL A 124 -11.55 0.52 12.83
C VAL A 124 -11.84 1.77 13.65
N VAL A 125 -11.41 2.91 13.14
CA VAL A 125 -11.76 4.24 13.67
C VAL A 125 -12.69 4.90 12.68
N VAL A 126 -13.91 5.20 13.12
CA VAL A 126 -14.91 5.86 12.28
C VAL A 126 -14.95 7.35 12.60
N MET A 127 -14.87 8.15 11.55
CA MET A 127 -14.89 9.61 11.65
C MET A 127 -16.08 10.18 10.88
N ALA A 128 -16.76 11.16 11.48
CA ALA A 128 -17.77 11.97 10.83
C ALA A 128 -17.60 13.43 11.27
N GLU A 129 -17.77 14.38 10.36
CA GLU A 129 -17.66 15.82 10.61
C GLU A 129 -16.37 16.22 11.37
N GLY A 130 -15.25 15.56 11.06
CA GLY A 130 -13.96 15.82 11.69
C GLY A 130 -13.80 15.28 13.12
N LYS A 131 -14.74 14.47 13.61
CA LYS A 131 -14.71 13.86 14.95
C LYS A 131 -14.71 12.35 14.86
N ILE A 132 -14.05 11.68 15.82
CA ILE A 132 -14.17 10.24 15.99
C ILE A 132 -15.53 9.95 16.62
N ILE A 133 -16.35 9.13 15.96
CA ILE A 133 -17.66 8.72 16.43
C ILE A 133 -17.69 7.27 16.93
N ALA A 134 -16.72 6.45 16.51
CA ALA A 134 -16.53 5.09 17.00
C ALA A 134 -15.08 4.64 16.83
N ASP A 135 -14.63 3.72 17.69
CA ASP A 135 -13.29 3.13 17.69
C ASP A 135 -13.38 1.73 18.30
N GLY A 136 -12.95 0.71 17.59
CA GLY A 136 -13.02 -0.68 18.06
C GLY A 136 -12.76 -1.71 16.98
N GLU A 137 -13.00 -2.97 17.32
CA GLU A 137 -12.93 -4.09 16.38
C GLU A 137 -14.06 -4.01 15.33
N PRO A 138 -13.88 -4.55 14.13
CA PRO A 138 -14.86 -4.50 13.03
C PRO A 138 -16.27 -4.94 13.43
N GLU A 139 -16.40 -6.01 14.22
CA GLU A 139 -17.70 -6.52 14.66
C GLU A 139 -18.42 -5.56 15.62
N VAL A 140 -17.68 -4.86 16.47
CA VAL A 140 -18.23 -3.83 17.38
C VAL A 140 -18.69 -2.62 16.57
N ILE A 141 -17.89 -2.19 15.60
CA ILE A 141 -18.19 -1.05 14.73
C ILE A 141 -19.41 -1.31 13.85
N ARG A 142 -19.55 -2.53 13.32
CA ARG A 142 -20.68 -2.92 12.47
C ARG A 142 -22.04 -2.79 13.17
N ASN A 143 -22.06 -3.00 14.49
CA ASN A 143 -23.27 -2.97 15.30
C ASN A 143 -23.43 -1.62 16.06
N ASN A 144 -22.58 -0.64 15.82
CA ASN A 144 -22.65 0.65 16.49
C ASN A 144 -23.73 1.55 15.88
N GLU A 145 -24.71 1.95 16.66
CA GLU A 145 -25.85 2.77 16.22
C GLU A 145 -25.42 4.09 15.58
N ASN A 146 -24.42 4.78 16.13
CA ASN A 146 -23.92 6.03 15.57
C ASN A 146 -23.28 5.83 14.17
N VAL A 147 -22.62 4.70 13.96
CA VAL A 147 -22.04 4.35 12.66
C VAL A 147 -23.12 3.99 11.66
N ILE A 148 -24.13 3.22 12.10
CA ILE A 148 -25.28 2.86 11.28
C ILE A 148 -26.02 4.12 10.82
N GLU A 149 -26.30 5.04 11.72
CA GLU A 149 -26.98 6.30 11.39
C GLU A 149 -26.15 7.18 10.45
N ALA A 150 -24.83 7.31 10.69
CA ALA A 150 -23.98 8.17 9.90
C ALA A 150 -23.70 7.64 8.47
N TYR A 151 -23.61 6.33 8.28
CA TYR A 151 -23.14 5.72 7.04
C TYR A 151 -24.10 4.72 6.40
N LEU A 152 -24.92 4.00 7.17
CA LEU A 152 -25.81 2.95 6.70
C LEU A 152 -27.29 3.38 6.72
N GLY A 153 -27.66 4.34 7.55
CA GLY A 153 -29.03 4.88 7.64
C GLY A 153 -29.46 5.74 6.47
N LYS A 154 -28.53 6.23 5.65
CA LYS A 154 -28.81 7.06 4.45
C LYS A 154 -29.07 6.26 3.17
N VAL A 155 -29.15 4.94 3.23
CA VAL A 155 -29.36 4.07 2.05
C VAL A 155 -30.87 3.89 1.74
N ASN A 156 -31.76 4.46 2.56
CA ASN A 156 -33.23 4.29 2.43
C ASN A 156 -34.01 5.60 2.21
N GLU A 157 -33.40 6.62 1.56
CA GLU A 157 -34.16 7.76 0.99
C GLU A 157 -33.96 7.87 -0.52
#